data_2504fd8b2f9c3d6497fc19c35579b66f
#
_entry.id   2504fd8b2f9c3d6497fc19c35579b66f
#
_cell.length_a   1.000
_cell.length_b   1.000
_cell.length_c   1.000
_cell.angle_alpha   90.00
_cell.angle_beta   90.00
_cell.angle_gamma   90.00
#
_symmetry.space_group_name_H-M   'P 1'
#
loop_
_entity.id
_entity.type
_entity.pdbx_description
1 polymer ?
#
loop_
_entity_poly.entity_id
_entity_poly.type
_entity_poly.pdbx_seq_one_letter_code
_entity_poly.pdbx_strand_id
1 'polypeptide(L)'
;KILLLDDTAIPSESVLEIGACNTVLNKNSKMYLYNTDFSGFKIYLDLVDFNFNKKAVLILGSGGSSRAIAYSLKLLNIKYHIVSRSNNENTISYKDISKLDSDIGTVINTTPIGMPPYQNAELPIDWSELINLKTVINLGYGSQNTFLNNFDDSILKYDGLGMLICQAIESFNIWTSAALSTSSIYGEVLDKLEGKDD
;
A
#
# COMPACT_ATOMS: atom_id res chain seq x y z
N LYS A 1 -1.60 15.69 -6.42
CA LYS A 1 -2.40 16.22 -7.53
C LYS A 1 -2.09 17.68 -7.85
N ILE A 2 -2.00 18.54 -6.84
CA ILE A 2 -1.71 19.99 -7.04
C ILE A 2 -0.31 20.19 -7.65
N LEU A 3 0.70 19.48 -7.18
CA LEU A 3 2.07 19.57 -7.69
C LEU A 3 2.23 19.11 -9.15
N LEU A 4 1.34 18.26 -9.65
CA LEU A 4 1.34 17.84 -11.05
C LEU A 4 0.82 18.94 -12.02
N LEU A 5 0.27 20.02 -11.48
CA LEU A 5 -0.22 21.18 -12.22
C LEU A 5 0.77 22.36 -12.20
N ASP A 6 1.93 22.18 -11.55
CA ASP A 6 2.97 23.21 -11.46
C ASP A 6 3.96 23.03 -12.61
N ASP A 7 4.16 24.07 -13.42
CA ASP A 7 5.06 24.06 -14.59
C ASP A 7 6.54 23.83 -14.21
N THR A 8 6.90 23.98 -12.93
CA THR A 8 8.23 23.67 -12.42
C THR A 8 8.39 22.21 -11.97
N ALA A 9 7.29 21.46 -11.94
CA ALA A 9 7.26 20.08 -11.51
C ALA A 9 7.70 19.12 -12.61
N ILE A 10 8.60 18.22 -12.27
CA ILE A 10 9.12 17.16 -13.15
C ILE A 10 8.74 15.81 -12.53
N PRO A 11 7.60 15.21 -12.92
CA PRO A 11 7.20 13.92 -12.44
C PRO A 11 8.06 12.80 -13.02
N SER A 12 8.39 11.79 -12.22
CA SER A 12 8.92 10.52 -12.71
C SER A 12 7.84 9.76 -13.50
N GLU A 13 8.26 8.79 -14.30
CA GLU A 13 7.35 7.93 -15.06
C GLU A 13 6.32 7.25 -14.15
N SER A 14 6.77 6.72 -13.01
CA SER A 14 5.87 6.11 -12.02
C SER A 14 4.83 7.09 -11.46
N VAL A 15 5.19 8.36 -11.26
CA VAL A 15 4.24 9.38 -10.79
C VAL A 15 3.19 9.67 -11.86
N LEU A 16 3.56 9.69 -13.14
CA LEU A 16 2.60 9.87 -14.24
C LEU A 16 1.61 8.71 -14.31
N GLU A 17 2.10 7.47 -14.22
CA GLU A 17 1.26 6.25 -14.24
C GLU A 17 0.35 6.16 -13.00
N ILE A 18 0.89 6.41 -11.81
CA ILE A 18 0.15 6.34 -10.54
C ILE A 18 -0.80 7.54 -10.38
N GLY A 19 -0.44 8.70 -10.94
CA GLY A 19 -1.15 9.97 -10.73
C GLY A 19 -1.07 10.48 -9.29
N ALA A 20 -0.05 10.10 -8.53
CA ALA A 20 0.23 10.57 -7.17
C ALA A 20 1.73 10.56 -6.88
N CYS A 21 2.21 11.52 -6.09
CA CYS A 21 3.56 11.54 -5.53
C CYS A 21 3.49 11.58 -4.00
N ASN A 22 4.47 11.00 -3.34
CA ASN A 22 4.70 11.07 -1.90
C ASN A 22 6.07 11.69 -1.55
N THR A 23 6.98 11.80 -2.52
CA THR A 23 8.35 12.29 -2.33
C THR A 23 8.66 13.39 -3.32
N VAL A 24 9.17 14.53 -2.83
CA VAL A 24 9.52 15.69 -3.64
C VAL A 24 10.97 16.08 -3.35
N LEU A 25 11.78 16.22 -4.40
CA LEU A 25 13.13 16.74 -4.34
C LEU A 25 13.18 18.10 -5.01
N ASN A 26 13.46 19.15 -4.25
CA ASN A 26 13.73 20.47 -4.82
C ASN A 26 15.22 20.59 -5.16
N LYS A 27 15.55 20.76 -6.43
CA LYS A 27 16.93 20.90 -6.91
C LYS A 27 16.96 21.89 -8.09
N ASN A 28 17.84 22.91 -8.00
CA ASN A 28 18.01 23.92 -9.04
C ASN A 28 16.67 24.59 -9.46
N SER A 29 15.87 25.01 -8.47
CA SER A 29 14.56 25.63 -8.66
C SER A 29 13.54 24.78 -9.43
N LYS A 30 13.74 23.46 -9.48
CA LYS A 30 12.80 22.49 -10.06
C LYS A 30 12.36 21.51 -9.01
N MET A 31 11.10 21.10 -9.07
CA MET A 31 10.51 20.08 -8.19
C MET A 31 10.46 18.73 -8.91
N TYR A 32 11.30 17.79 -8.49
CA TYR A 32 11.25 16.42 -8.99
C TYR A 32 10.31 15.61 -8.13
N LEU A 33 9.31 14.99 -8.77
CA LEU A 33 8.25 14.26 -8.09
C LEU A 33 8.46 12.75 -8.22
N TYR A 34 8.41 12.05 -7.09
CA TYR A 34 8.57 10.60 -7.03
C TYR A 34 7.42 9.97 -6.25
N ASN A 35 7.24 8.69 -6.46
CA ASN A 35 6.37 7.88 -5.63
C ASN A 35 7.17 6.68 -5.11
N THR A 36 7.43 6.65 -3.81
CA THR A 36 8.18 5.56 -3.16
C THR A 36 7.25 4.52 -2.52
N ASP A 37 5.93 4.76 -2.49
CA ASP A 37 4.97 3.78 -1.97
C ASP A 37 4.99 2.49 -2.79
N PHE A 38 5.02 2.59 -4.13
CA PHE A 38 5.01 1.40 -4.98
C PHE A 38 6.30 0.59 -4.88
N SER A 39 7.47 1.26 -4.84
CA SER A 39 8.76 0.58 -4.70
C SER A 39 8.93 0.00 -3.31
N GLY A 40 8.58 0.78 -2.27
CA GLY A 40 8.61 0.32 -0.88
C GLY A 40 7.70 -0.88 -0.63
N PHE A 41 6.51 -0.91 -1.22
CA PHE A 41 5.62 -2.06 -1.12
C PHE A 41 6.24 -3.31 -1.79
N LYS A 42 6.81 -3.19 -2.98
CA LYS A 42 7.48 -4.30 -3.65
C LYS A 42 8.65 -4.84 -2.83
N ILE A 43 9.53 -3.95 -2.36
CA ILE A 43 10.67 -4.35 -1.51
C ILE A 43 10.18 -5.06 -0.25
N TYR A 44 9.13 -4.55 0.39
CA TYR A 44 8.55 -5.17 1.58
C TYR A 44 8.01 -6.58 1.29
N LEU A 45 7.31 -6.77 0.17
CA LEU A 45 6.84 -8.11 -0.23
C LEU A 45 7.99 -9.10 -0.42
N ASP A 46 9.09 -8.64 -1.04
CA ASP A 46 10.29 -9.45 -1.24
C ASP A 46 10.96 -9.81 0.10
N LEU A 47 11.04 -8.86 1.04
CA LEU A 47 11.62 -9.07 2.37
C LEU A 47 10.87 -10.10 3.22
N VAL A 48 9.55 -10.18 3.07
CA VAL A 48 8.73 -11.15 3.81
C VAL A 48 8.42 -12.42 3.01
N ASP A 49 9.08 -12.61 1.87
CA ASP A 49 8.87 -13.74 0.94
C ASP A 49 7.37 -13.95 0.61
N PHE A 50 6.69 -12.83 0.31
CA PHE A 50 5.25 -12.82 0.13
C PHE A 50 4.82 -13.50 -1.17
N ASN A 51 3.88 -14.43 -1.08
CA ASN A 51 3.35 -15.14 -2.23
C ASN A 51 1.83 -14.94 -2.38
N PHE A 52 1.40 -14.39 -3.50
CA PHE A 52 -0.03 -14.23 -3.84
C PHE A 52 -0.72 -15.55 -4.24
N ASN A 53 0.04 -16.66 -4.36
CA ASN A 53 -0.50 -17.98 -4.70
C ASN A 53 -1.37 -18.00 -5.97
N LYS A 54 -1.04 -17.14 -6.94
CA LYS A 54 -1.79 -16.93 -8.19
C LYS A 54 -3.26 -16.50 -7.98
N LYS A 55 -3.63 -16.07 -6.78
CA LYS A 55 -4.95 -15.56 -6.45
C LYS A 55 -5.05 -14.06 -6.77
N ALA A 56 -6.26 -13.58 -6.99
CA ALA A 56 -6.52 -12.17 -7.18
C ALA A 56 -6.45 -11.39 -5.86
N VAL A 57 -6.19 -10.09 -5.97
CA VAL A 57 -6.09 -9.15 -4.85
C VAL A 57 -7.27 -8.20 -4.87
N LEU A 58 -7.87 -7.97 -3.70
CA LEU A 58 -8.89 -6.94 -3.49
C LEU A 58 -8.27 -5.75 -2.77
N ILE A 59 -8.17 -4.60 -3.46
CA ILE A 59 -7.67 -3.36 -2.89
C ILE A 59 -8.85 -2.53 -2.40
N LEU A 60 -8.86 -2.18 -1.12
CA LEU A 60 -9.91 -1.35 -0.52
C LEU A 60 -9.47 0.12 -0.51
N GLY A 61 -10.24 0.98 -1.18
CA GLY A 61 -9.95 2.39 -1.35
C GLY A 61 -9.48 2.74 -2.76
N SER A 62 -9.55 4.03 -3.13
CA SER A 62 -9.17 4.56 -4.46
C SER A 62 -8.26 5.79 -4.38
N GLY A 63 -7.58 5.96 -3.26
CA GLY A 63 -6.65 7.07 -2.98
C GLY A 63 -5.27 6.90 -3.64
N GLY A 64 -4.33 7.75 -3.25
CA GLY A 64 -2.94 7.70 -3.73
C GLY A 64 -2.27 6.37 -3.43
N SER A 65 -2.38 5.87 -2.21
CA SER A 65 -1.80 4.57 -1.81
C SER A 65 -2.42 3.41 -2.59
N SER A 66 -3.76 3.39 -2.77
CA SER A 66 -4.42 2.37 -3.59
C SER A 66 -3.84 2.32 -5.00
N ARG A 67 -3.62 3.48 -5.62
CA ARG A 67 -3.06 3.57 -6.97
C ARG A 67 -1.60 3.11 -7.02
N ALA A 68 -0.82 3.43 -6.01
CA ALA A 68 0.56 2.95 -5.90
C ALA A 68 0.62 1.42 -5.74
N ILE A 69 -0.24 0.84 -4.89
CA ILE A 69 -0.37 -0.62 -4.74
C ILE A 69 -0.84 -1.27 -6.05
N ALA A 70 -1.85 -0.71 -6.71
CA ALA A 70 -2.34 -1.22 -8.00
C ALA A 70 -1.23 -1.21 -9.07
N TYR A 71 -0.41 -0.16 -9.10
CA TYR A 71 0.75 -0.07 -9.99
C TYR A 71 1.79 -1.15 -9.67
N SER A 72 2.08 -1.40 -8.39
CA SER A 72 2.97 -2.49 -7.96
C SER A 72 2.47 -3.85 -8.41
N LEU A 73 1.17 -4.14 -8.22
CA LEU A 73 0.56 -5.40 -8.63
C LEU A 73 0.55 -5.57 -10.16
N LYS A 74 0.33 -4.47 -10.90
CA LYS A 74 0.45 -4.45 -12.37
C LYS A 74 1.87 -4.87 -12.81
N LEU A 75 2.90 -4.30 -12.19
CA LEU A 75 4.30 -4.65 -12.48
C LEU A 75 4.65 -6.10 -12.14
N LEU A 76 3.98 -6.68 -11.14
CA LEU A 76 4.13 -8.07 -10.73
C LEU A 76 3.23 -9.04 -11.51
N ASN A 77 2.42 -8.53 -12.47
CA ASN A 77 1.42 -9.30 -13.22
C ASN A 77 0.39 -10.02 -12.32
N ILE A 78 0.03 -9.42 -11.20
CA ILE A 78 -0.98 -9.92 -10.26
C ILE A 78 -2.34 -9.30 -10.63
N LYS A 79 -3.37 -10.16 -10.77
CA LYS A 79 -4.74 -9.70 -10.98
C LYS A 79 -5.26 -9.00 -9.73
N TYR A 80 -5.91 -7.86 -9.89
CA TYR A 80 -6.50 -7.12 -8.78
C TYR A 80 -7.81 -6.44 -9.15
N HIS A 81 -8.59 -6.10 -8.12
CA HIS A 81 -9.79 -5.28 -8.20
C HIS A 81 -9.69 -4.15 -7.16
N ILE A 82 -10.08 -2.95 -7.53
CA ILE A 82 -10.13 -1.81 -6.62
C ILE A 82 -11.58 -1.58 -6.21
N VAL A 83 -11.84 -1.56 -4.91
CA VAL A 83 -13.16 -1.29 -4.34
C VAL A 83 -13.21 0.11 -3.77
N SER A 84 -14.24 0.87 -4.12
CA SER A 84 -14.41 2.23 -3.64
C SER A 84 -15.88 2.58 -3.41
N ARG A 85 -16.12 3.60 -2.56
CA ARG A 85 -17.46 4.20 -2.39
C ARG A 85 -17.93 4.93 -3.64
N SER A 86 -16.97 5.54 -4.37
CA SER A 86 -17.25 6.19 -5.65
C SER A 86 -17.02 5.19 -6.77
N ASN A 87 -18.10 4.81 -7.44
CA ASN A 87 -18.03 3.96 -8.62
C ASN A 87 -17.50 4.76 -9.81
N ASN A 88 -16.40 4.32 -10.41
CA ASN A 88 -15.86 4.86 -11.65
C ASN A 88 -15.39 3.70 -12.53
N GLU A 89 -14.96 3.98 -13.76
CA GLU A 89 -14.59 2.96 -14.76
C GLU A 89 -13.56 1.94 -14.28
N ASN A 90 -12.74 2.30 -13.29
CA ASN A 90 -11.65 1.46 -12.79
C ASN A 90 -11.89 0.91 -11.38
N THR A 91 -13.07 1.13 -10.81
CA THR A 91 -13.41 0.66 -9.45
C THR A 91 -14.76 -0.03 -9.42
N ILE A 92 -14.89 -1.01 -8.53
CA ILE A 92 -16.16 -1.65 -8.22
C ILE A 92 -16.75 -1.09 -6.92
N SER A 93 -18.04 -1.19 -6.76
CA SER A 93 -18.68 -0.83 -5.49
C SER A 93 -18.53 -1.95 -4.47
N TYR A 94 -18.65 -1.63 -3.17
CA TYR A 94 -18.67 -2.65 -2.12
C TYR A 94 -19.77 -3.69 -2.30
N LYS A 95 -20.92 -3.31 -2.89
CA LYS A 95 -22.06 -4.20 -3.14
C LYS A 95 -21.81 -5.21 -4.27
N ASP A 96 -20.79 -4.96 -5.07
CA ASP A 96 -20.48 -5.81 -6.23
C ASP A 96 -19.34 -6.79 -5.94
N ILE A 97 -18.82 -6.81 -4.71
CA ILE A 97 -17.74 -7.75 -4.32
C ILE A 97 -18.22 -9.19 -4.49
N SER A 98 -19.44 -9.52 -4.05
CA SER A 98 -20.03 -10.85 -4.20
C SER A 98 -20.23 -11.30 -5.64
N LYS A 99 -20.25 -10.37 -6.59
CA LYS A 99 -20.35 -10.66 -8.03
C LYS A 99 -19.01 -10.94 -8.68
N LEU A 100 -17.90 -10.74 -7.95
CA LEU A 100 -16.60 -11.07 -8.48
C LEU A 100 -16.47 -12.58 -8.62
N ASP A 101 -16.49 -13.06 -9.86
CA ASP A 101 -16.10 -14.43 -10.20
C ASP A 101 -14.57 -14.54 -10.09
N SER A 102 -14.05 -14.19 -8.94
CA SER A 102 -12.63 -14.12 -8.73
C SER A 102 -12.26 -14.80 -7.43
N ASP A 103 -11.22 -15.55 -7.55
CA ASP A 103 -10.60 -16.27 -6.47
C ASP A 103 -9.72 -15.28 -5.66
N ILE A 104 -10.36 -14.46 -4.81
CA ILE A 104 -9.68 -13.47 -3.97
C ILE A 104 -8.93 -14.20 -2.84
N GLY A 105 -7.61 -14.14 -2.90
CA GLY A 105 -6.74 -14.70 -1.87
C GLY A 105 -6.15 -13.67 -0.91
N THR A 106 -6.09 -12.41 -1.33
CA THR A 106 -5.49 -11.32 -0.53
C THR A 106 -6.40 -10.10 -0.55
N VAL A 107 -6.58 -9.49 0.61
CA VAL A 107 -7.19 -8.15 0.76
C VAL A 107 -6.10 -7.17 1.19
N ILE A 108 -6.05 -6.00 0.54
CA ILE A 108 -5.14 -4.90 0.91
C ILE A 108 -5.99 -3.68 1.28
N ASN A 109 -5.99 -3.31 2.56
CA ASN A 109 -6.66 -2.11 3.03
C ASN A 109 -5.77 -0.89 2.84
N THR A 110 -6.19 0.02 1.99
CA THR A 110 -5.55 1.32 1.76
C THR A 110 -6.42 2.49 2.26
N THR A 111 -7.52 2.18 2.96
CA THR A 111 -8.41 3.18 3.57
C THR A 111 -7.91 3.58 4.97
N PRO A 112 -8.37 4.69 5.54
CA PRO A 112 -8.07 5.05 6.91
C PRO A 112 -8.89 4.25 7.95
N ILE A 113 -9.75 3.33 7.54
CA ILE A 113 -10.57 2.49 8.44
C ILE A 113 -9.65 1.65 9.33
N GLY A 114 -9.96 1.64 10.62
CA GLY A 114 -9.13 1.00 11.64
C GLY A 114 -8.10 1.93 12.29
N MET A 115 -7.83 3.10 11.72
CA MET A 115 -6.93 4.12 12.29
C MET A 115 -7.71 5.28 12.93
N PRO A 116 -7.16 5.98 13.93
CA PRO A 116 -7.77 7.19 14.46
C PRO A 116 -8.03 8.24 13.36
N PRO A 117 -9.19 8.90 13.31
CA PRO A 117 -10.35 8.73 14.20
C PRO A 117 -11.38 7.66 13.73
N TYR A 118 -11.00 6.76 12.83
CA TYR A 118 -11.90 5.79 12.18
C TYR A 118 -11.73 4.36 12.75
N GLN A 119 -11.28 4.22 14.02
CA GLN A 119 -11.03 2.90 14.64
C GLN A 119 -12.30 2.02 14.70
N ASN A 120 -13.46 2.66 14.92
CA ASN A 120 -14.75 1.99 15.07
C ASN A 120 -15.58 2.02 13.78
N ALA A 121 -15.00 2.52 12.69
CA ALA A 121 -15.69 2.51 11.40
C ALA A 121 -15.53 1.16 10.72
N GLU A 122 -16.61 0.68 10.10
CA GLU A 122 -16.65 -0.59 9.40
C GLU A 122 -16.79 -0.37 7.89
N LEU A 123 -16.26 -1.32 7.14
CA LEU A 123 -16.51 -1.41 5.71
C LEU A 123 -17.74 -2.27 5.47
N PRO A 124 -18.60 -1.91 4.50
CA PRO A 124 -19.80 -2.69 4.19
C PRO A 124 -19.42 -3.93 3.36
N ILE A 125 -18.65 -4.85 3.97
CA ILE A 125 -18.17 -6.09 3.36
C ILE A 125 -18.57 -7.25 4.27
N ASP A 126 -19.22 -8.25 3.70
CA ASP A 126 -19.33 -9.55 4.35
C ASP A 126 -18.07 -10.37 4.04
N TRP A 127 -17.18 -10.44 5.02
CA TRP A 127 -15.90 -11.16 4.86
C TRP A 127 -16.08 -12.66 4.62
N SER A 128 -17.21 -13.24 5.02
CA SER A 128 -17.53 -14.66 4.81
C SER A 128 -17.74 -15.02 3.33
N GLU A 129 -18.05 -14.05 2.49
CA GLU A 129 -18.17 -14.24 1.04
C GLU A 129 -16.81 -14.46 0.36
N LEU A 130 -15.71 -14.06 1.01
CA LEU A 130 -14.34 -14.24 0.49
C LEU A 130 -13.75 -15.60 0.91
N ILE A 131 -14.37 -16.68 0.51
CA ILE A 131 -14.07 -18.07 0.94
C ILE A 131 -12.62 -18.53 0.71
N ASN A 132 -11.91 -17.89 -0.20
CA ASN A 132 -10.52 -18.18 -0.52
C ASN A 132 -9.53 -17.19 0.11
N LEU A 133 -10.00 -16.25 0.93
CA LEU A 133 -9.14 -15.30 1.61
C LEU A 133 -8.14 -16.03 2.53
N LYS A 134 -6.87 -15.72 2.37
CA LYS A 134 -5.77 -16.27 3.16
C LYS A 134 -4.92 -15.21 3.80
N THR A 135 -4.93 -14.00 3.23
CA THR A 135 -4.02 -12.94 3.67
C THR A 135 -4.72 -11.59 3.66
N VAL A 136 -4.44 -10.82 4.69
CA VAL A 136 -4.84 -9.41 4.79
C VAL A 136 -3.61 -8.56 5.05
N ILE A 137 -3.41 -7.56 4.18
CA ILE A 137 -2.41 -6.51 4.36
C ILE A 137 -3.15 -5.23 4.68
N ASN A 138 -2.83 -4.61 5.80
CA ASN A 138 -3.39 -3.32 6.17
C ASN A 138 -2.29 -2.26 6.09
N LEU A 139 -2.42 -1.26 5.21
CA LEU A 139 -1.41 -0.18 5.12
C LEU A 139 -1.42 0.76 6.32
N GLY A 140 -2.46 0.71 7.15
CA GLY A 140 -2.45 1.35 8.46
C GLY A 140 -1.49 0.63 9.41
N TYR A 141 -0.87 1.39 10.32
CA TYR A 141 0.11 0.89 11.29
C TYR A 141 -0.13 1.50 12.67
N GLY A 142 0.55 0.95 13.68
CA GLY A 142 0.50 1.41 15.08
C GLY A 142 -0.52 0.66 15.93
N SER A 143 -0.30 0.70 17.24
CA SER A 143 -1.04 -0.08 18.25
C SER A 143 -2.54 0.22 18.35
N GLN A 144 -2.98 1.39 17.83
CA GLN A 144 -4.39 1.78 17.82
C GLN A 144 -5.12 1.33 16.55
N ASN A 145 -4.45 0.62 15.65
CA ASN A 145 -5.08 0.12 14.44
C ASN A 145 -5.88 -1.13 14.73
N THR A 146 -7.18 -1.10 14.44
CA THR A 146 -8.12 -2.18 14.76
C THR A 146 -8.57 -3.00 13.54
N PHE A 147 -8.19 -2.60 12.31
CA PHE A 147 -8.68 -3.24 11.10
C PHE A 147 -8.40 -4.75 11.06
N LEU A 148 -7.20 -5.17 11.45
CA LEU A 148 -6.80 -6.56 11.45
C LEU A 148 -7.55 -7.43 12.46
N ASN A 149 -8.21 -6.83 13.46
CA ASN A 149 -9.00 -7.53 14.47
C ASN A 149 -10.30 -8.14 13.88
N ASN A 150 -10.70 -7.74 12.67
CA ASN A 150 -11.87 -8.32 11.98
C ASN A 150 -11.60 -9.75 11.44
N PHE A 151 -10.38 -10.23 11.53
CA PHE A 151 -9.98 -11.51 10.95
C PHE A 151 -9.44 -12.45 12.04
N ASP A 152 -9.79 -13.72 11.94
CA ASP A 152 -9.31 -14.76 12.86
C ASP A 152 -7.84 -15.16 12.57
N ASP A 153 -7.30 -16.08 13.35
CA ASP A 153 -5.90 -16.49 13.27
C ASP A 153 -5.59 -17.42 12.09
N SER A 154 -6.60 -17.88 11.35
CA SER A 154 -6.40 -18.65 10.13
C SER A 154 -5.95 -17.75 8.95
N ILE A 155 -6.11 -16.44 9.07
CA ILE A 155 -5.74 -15.45 8.08
C ILE A 155 -4.38 -14.85 8.44
N LEU A 156 -3.44 -14.88 7.51
CA LEU A 156 -2.16 -14.19 7.64
C LEU A 156 -2.37 -12.68 7.63
N LYS A 157 -1.80 -12.00 8.61
CA LYS A 157 -2.01 -10.57 8.84
C LYS A 157 -0.69 -9.81 8.72
N TYR A 158 -0.67 -8.79 7.89
CA TYR A 158 0.46 -7.87 7.75
C TYR A 158 -0.02 -6.44 8.00
N ASP A 159 0.70 -5.69 8.80
CA ASP A 159 0.45 -4.26 8.98
C ASP A 159 1.29 -3.40 8.02
N GLY A 160 1.08 -2.09 8.07
CA GLY A 160 1.74 -1.14 7.19
C GLY A 160 3.14 -0.73 7.62
N LEU A 161 3.65 -1.18 8.77
CA LEU A 161 4.94 -0.70 9.31
C LEU A 161 6.10 -1.06 8.38
N GLY A 162 6.13 -2.30 7.89
CA GLY A 162 7.20 -2.73 7.01
C GLY A 162 7.24 -1.95 5.69
N MET A 163 6.09 -1.72 5.07
CA MET A 163 6.01 -0.87 3.88
C MET A 163 6.41 0.58 4.20
N LEU A 164 5.99 1.12 5.35
CA LEU A 164 6.36 2.46 5.79
C LEU A 164 7.88 2.63 5.87
N ILE A 165 8.60 1.67 6.46
CA ILE A 165 10.05 1.67 6.57
C ILE A 165 10.67 1.66 5.17
N CYS A 166 10.27 0.72 4.32
CA CYS A 166 10.85 0.57 2.99
C CYS A 166 10.68 1.85 2.15
N GLN A 167 9.48 2.43 2.08
CA GLN A 167 9.24 3.65 1.31
C GLN A 167 10.00 4.86 1.89
N ALA A 168 10.21 4.91 3.22
CA ALA A 168 10.96 5.99 3.84
C ALA A 168 12.46 5.93 3.50
N ILE A 169 13.05 4.74 3.46
CA ILE A 169 14.44 4.54 3.02
C ILE A 169 14.59 4.92 1.54
N GLU A 170 13.67 4.52 0.69
CA GLU A 170 13.66 4.92 -0.72
C GLU A 170 13.58 6.46 -0.88
N SER A 171 12.73 7.13 -0.09
CA SER A 171 12.64 8.59 -0.09
C SER A 171 13.94 9.24 0.40
N PHE A 172 14.54 8.69 1.44
CA PHE A 172 15.83 9.16 1.97
C PHE A 172 16.94 9.05 0.90
N ASN A 173 17.01 7.94 0.18
CA ASN A 173 17.94 7.75 -0.93
C ASN A 173 17.78 8.82 -2.01
N ILE A 174 16.53 9.18 -2.36
CA ILE A 174 16.23 10.23 -3.33
C ILE A 174 16.74 11.59 -2.83
N TRP A 175 16.51 11.93 -1.56
CA TRP A 175 16.89 13.24 -1.01
C TRP A 175 18.40 13.40 -0.82
N THR A 176 19.09 12.32 -0.44
CA THR A 176 20.50 12.36 -0.04
C THR A 176 21.47 11.82 -1.08
N SER A 177 20.96 11.08 -2.06
CA SER A 177 21.78 10.28 -2.99
C SER A 177 22.68 9.26 -2.27
N ALA A 178 22.26 8.78 -1.10
CA ALA A 178 23.06 7.88 -0.26
C ALA A 178 23.19 6.44 -0.82
N ALA A 179 22.27 6.03 -1.70
CA ALA A 179 22.23 4.68 -2.28
C ALA A 179 22.26 3.54 -1.23
N LEU A 180 21.57 3.76 -0.11
CA LEU A 180 21.42 2.74 0.93
C LEU A 180 20.62 1.55 0.40
N SER A 181 21.05 0.34 0.73
CA SER A 181 20.27 -0.86 0.45
C SER A 181 19.12 -0.98 1.45
N THR A 182 17.90 -0.83 0.97
CA THR A 182 16.69 -0.92 1.83
C THR A 182 16.60 -2.25 2.54
N SER A 183 16.91 -3.36 1.85
CA SER A 183 16.91 -4.70 2.44
C SER A 183 17.97 -4.88 3.52
N SER A 184 19.13 -4.20 3.41
CA SER A 184 20.21 -4.34 4.40
C SER A 184 19.93 -3.60 5.72
N ILE A 185 19.22 -2.48 5.67
CA ILE A 185 18.98 -1.65 6.87
C ILE A 185 17.57 -1.78 7.42
N TYR A 186 16.68 -2.46 6.72
CA TYR A 186 15.29 -2.66 7.14
C TYR A 186 15.19 -3.25 8.55
N GLY A 187 15.95 -4.30 8.83
CA GLY A 187 15.96 -4.98 10.13
C GLY A 187 16.39 -4.05 11.25
N GLU A 188 17.47 -3.32 11.09
CA GLU A 188 17.97 -2.37 12.09
C GLU A 188 16.96 -1.26 12.40
N VAL A 189 16.27 -0.73 11.36
CA VAL A 189 15.24 0.29 11.54
C VAL A 189 14.02 -0.29 12.26
N LEU A 190 13.61 -1.51 11.90
CA LEU A 190 12.48 -2.19 12.54
C LEU A 190 12.75 -2.44 14.02
N ASP A 191 13.94 -2.98 14.37
CA ASP A 191 14.32 -3.29 15.75
C ASP A 191 14.33 -2.02 16.61
N LYS A 192 14.83 -0.90 16.11
CA LYS A 192 14.80 0.40 16.80
C LYS A 192 13.38 0.91 17.04
N LEU A 193 12.49 0.76 16.06
CA LEU A 193 11.09 1.18 16.20
C LEU A 193 10.30 0.31 17.18
N GLU A 194 10.66 -0.97 17.29
CA GLU A 194 10.05 -1.90 18.24
C GLU A 194 10.69 -1.86 19.65
N GLY A 195 11.71 -1.01 19.84
CA GLY A 195 12.37 -0.86 21.13
C GLY A 195 13.20 -2.07 21.55
N LYS A 196 13.73 -2.81 20.56
CA LYS A 196 14.57 -4.01 20.77
C LYS A 196 16.08 -3.69 20.79
N ASP A 197 16.45 -2.40 20.88
CA ASP A 197 17.85 -2.01 21.07
C ASP A 197 18.27 -2.40 22.51
N ASP A 198 19.24 -3.28 22.64
CA ASP A 198 19.97 -3.58 23.87
C ASP A 198 20.92 -2.43 24.29
#